data_d566c402d4afd911c30236e8d8dd9a25
#
_entry.id   d566c402d4afd911c30236e8d8dd9a25
#
_cell.length_a   1.000
_cell.length_b   1.000
_cell.length_c   1.000
_cell.angle_alpha   90.00
_cell.angle_beta   90.00
_cell.angle_gamma   90.00
#
_symmetry.space_group_name_H-M   'P 1'
#
loop_
_entity.id
_entity.type
_entity.pdbx_description
1 polymer ?
#
loop_
_entity_poly.entity_id
_entity_poly.type
_entity_poly.pdbx_seq_one_letter_code
_entity_poly.pdbx_strand_id
1 'polypeptide(L)'
;MSSIQGVLYLRNEKEELRWFEDVDPNTEDGKYVGQIKNGEPCGHGTFTYPNGEKYEGEWKDGKRHGQGSYNDSDGRKYVGEWNDGAGEGHGMITWTNGNKYEGEVKDGEMVGQGTFYWFDGDKYTGEYKDGKRHGQGTYIHLDGRKYEGQWKDGKINGQGTYTYTDGRKYEGHWKDAKLYGQGVYIGFYGEKYEGKWKHGIYHGNWDIHFY
;
A
#
# COMPACT_ATOMS: atom_id res chain seq x y z
N MET A 1 -36.30 7.71 -12.64
CA MET A 1 -36.94 7.59 -11.31
C MET A 1 -36.02 8.25 -10.29
N SER A 2 -36.55 8.92 -9.28
CA SER A 2 -35.80 9.44 -8.15
C SER A 2 -35.30 8.29 -7.25
N SER A 3 -34.15 8.44 -6.62
CA SER A 3 -33.69 7.51 -5.58
C SER A 3 -34.53 7.64 -4.32
N ILE A 4 -34.71 6.56 -3.58
CA ILE A 4 -35.37 6.51 -2.28
C ILE A 4 -34.40 6.01 -1.22
N GLN A 5 -34.62 6.32 0.06
CA GLN A 5 -33.92 5.72 1.17
C GLN A 5 -34.55 4.38 1.54
N GLY A 6 -33.73 3.34 1.76
CA GLY A 6 -34.27 2.02 2.08
C GLY A 6 -33.20 1.04 2.56
N VAL A 7 -33.62 -0.21 2.67
CA VAL A 7 -32.80 -1.35 3.07
C VAL A 7 -32.89 -2.42 1.98
N LEU A 8 -31.77 -3.00 1.62
CA LEU A 8 -31.68 -4.15 0.74
C LEU A 8 -30.82 -5.23 1.37
N TYR A 9 -31.02 -6.47 0.96
CA TYR A 9 -30.27 -7.63 1.39
C TYR A 9 -29.61 -8.29 0.16
N LEU A 10 -28.32 -8.53 0.23
CA LEU A 10 -27.55 -9.19 -0.81
C LEU A 10 -27.49 -10.69 -0.52
N ARG A 11 -28.01 -11.48 -1.42
CA ARG A 11 -28.12 -12.93 -1.27
C ARG A 11 -27.54 -13.63 -2.48
N ASN A 12 -26.90 -14.79 -2.28
CA ASN A 12 -26.51 -15.67 -3.37
C ASN A 12 -27.69 -16.59 -3.71
N GLU A 13 -28.27 -16.39 -4.88
CA GLU A 13 -29.33 -17.25 -5.41
C GLU A 13 -28.86 -17.91 -6.70
N LYS A 14 -28.73 -19.24 -6.69
CA LYS A 14 -28.26 -20.03 -7.84
C LYS A 14 -26.92 -19.56 -8.43
N GLU A 15 -25.94 -19.30 -7.55
CA GLU A 15 -24.60 -18.82 -7.88
C GLU A 15 -24.53 -17.35 -8.39
N GLU A 16 -25.66 -16.61 -8.33
CA GLU A 16 -25.70 -15.18 -8.63
C GLU A 16 -26.00 -14.35 -7.40
N LEU A 17 -25.28 -13.25 -7.20
CA LEU A 17 -25.57 -12.27 -6.14
C LEU A 17 -26.71 -11.35 -6.58
N ARG A 18 -27.77 -11.27 -5.80
CA ARG A 18 -28.94 -10.43 -6.07
C ARG A 18 -29.38 -9.63 -4.85
N TRP A 19 -29.99 -8.48 -5.10
CA TRP A 19 -30.54 -7.60 -4.08
C TRP A 19 -32.02 -7.90 -3.83
N PHE A 20 -32.43 -7.96 -2.55
CA PHE A 20 -33.79 -8.23 -2.11
C PHE A 20 -34.25 -7.19 -1.09
N GLU A 21 -35.54 -6.87 -1.06
CA GLU A 21 -36.13 -5.96 -0.08
C GLU A 21 -36.49 -6.65 1.25
N ASP A 22 -36.53 -7.98 1.27
CA ASP A 22 -36.84 -8.82 2.42
C ASP A 22 -35.67 -9.67 2.87
N VAL A 23 -35.57 -9.89 4.20
CA VAL A 23 -34.60 -10.81 4.78
C VAL A 23 -35.12 -12.24 4.70
N ASP A 24 -34.26 -13.18 4.28
CA ASP A 24 -34.54 -14.61 4.43
C ASP A 24 -33.91 -15.13 5.73
N PRO A 25 -34.72 -15.58 6.72
CA PRO A 25 -34.18 -16.03 8.01
C PRO A 25 -33.31 -17.31 7.91
N ASN A 26 -33.29 -17.96 6.74
CA ASN A 26 -32.50 -19.17 6.52
C ASN A 26 -31.16 -18.89 5.80
N THR A 27 -30.85 -17.62 5.49
CA THR A 27 -29.62 -17.23 4.81
C THR A 27 -28.85 -16.19 5.61
N GLU A 28 -27.53 -16.18 5.43
CA GLU A 28 -26.64 -15.13 5.96
C GLU A 28 -26.53 -14.02 4.91
N ASP A 29 -27.56 -13.14 4.88
CA ASP A 29 -27.59 -12.05 3.91
C ASP A 29 -26.72 -10.88 4.35
N GLY A 30 -25.98 -10.28 3.40
CA GLY A 30 -25.38 -8.97 3.62
C GLY A 30 -26.44 -7.87 3.61
N LYS A 31 -26.33 -6.87 4.49
CA LYS A 31 -27.34 -5.81 4.66
C LYS A 31 -26.83 -4.47 4.14
N TYR A 32 -27.57 -3.88 3.19
CA TYR A 32 -27.38 -2.51 2.72
C TYR A 32 -28.41 -1.58 3.35
N VAL A 33 -27.97 -0.38 3.72
CA VAL A 33 -28.83 0.74 4.17
C VAL A 33 -28.36 2.01 3.45
N GLY A 34 -29.24 2.60 2.63
CA GLY A 34 -28.85 3.78 1.85
C GLY A 34 -29.83 4.14 0.76
N GLN A 35 -29.32 4.86 -0.24
CA GLN A 35 -30.11 5.26 -1.40
C GLN A 35 -30.30 4.07 -2.38
N ILE A 36 -31.51 3.89 -2.84
CA ILE A 36 -31.91 2.79 -3.74
C ILE A 36 -32.54 3.37 -5.00
N LYS A 37 -32.19 2.83 -6.15
CA LYS A 37 -32.81 3.14 -7.43
C LYS A 37 -32.94 1.86 -8.26
N ASN A 38 -34.13 1.62 -8.78
CA ASN A 38 -34.46 0.42 -9.57
C ASN A 38 -34.14 -0.90 -8.85
N GLY A 39 -34.27 -0.96 -7.50
CA GLY A 39 -33.99 -2.16 -6.72
C GLY A 39 -32.49 -2.38 -6.39
N GLU A 40 -31.63 -1.41 -6.69
CA GLU A 40 -30.19 -1.52 -6.49
C GLU A 40 -29.62 -0.36 -5.66
N PRO A 41 -28.54 -0.58 -4.88
CA PRO A 41 -27.78 0.47 -4.23
C PRO A 41 -27.30 1.56 -5.19
N CYS A 42 -27.50 2.83 -4.81
CA CYS A 42 -27.00 3.99 -5.53
C CYS A 42 -26.67 5.13 -4.55
N GLY A 43 -25.96 6.17 -5.01
CA GLY A 43 -25.63 7.32 -4.16
C GLY A 43 -24.87 6.90 -2.92
N HIS A 44 -25.25 7.37 -1.71
CA HIS A 44 -24.56 7.03 -0.46
C HIS A 44 -25.28 5.94 0.32
N GLY A 45 -24.50 5.00 0.85
CA GLY A 45 -25.03 3.92 1.68
C GLY A 45 -23.96 3.12 2.40
N THR A 46 -24.43 2.28 3.31
CA THR A 46 -23.64 1.39 4.12
C THR A 46 -24.01 -0.05 3.82
N PHE A 47 -23.01 -0.89 3.56
CA PHE A 47 -23.18 -2.34 3.45
C PHE A 47 -22.42 -3.05 4.56
N THR A 48 -23.13 -3.92 5.27
CA THR A 48 -22.56 -4.79 6.30
C THR A 48 -22.62 -6.22 5.83
N TYR A 49 -21.47 -6.87 5.76
CA TYR A 49 -21.32 -8.27 5.42
C TYR A 49 -21.71 -9.18 6.59
N PRO A 50 -22.09 -10.44 6.35
CA PRO A 50 -22.41 -11.39 7.41
C PRO A 50 -21.28 -11.61 8.42
N ASN A 51 -20.03 -11.54 7.96
CA ASN A 51 -18.83 -11.67 8.79
C ASN A 51 -18.46 -10.40 9.58
N GLY A 52 -19.30 -9.35 9.51
CA GLY A 52 -19.10 -8.07 10.21
C GLY A 52 -18.25 -7.03 9.47
N GLU A 53 -17.69 -7.37 8.32
CA GLU A 53 -17.04 -6.38 7.44
C GLU A 53 -18.01 -5.30 7.04
N LYS A 54 -17.51 -4.10 6.77
CA LYS A 54 -18.37 -2.95 6.48
C LYS A 54 -17.79 -2.06 5.40
N TYR A 55 -18.63 -1.72 4.41
CA TYR A 55 -18.38 -0.63 3.48
C TYR A 55 -19.34 0.53 3.75
N GLU A 56 -18.82 1.74 3.71
CA GLU A 56 -19.62 2.98 3.81
C GLU A 56 -19.09 3.98 2.77
N GLY A 57 -19.93 4.40 1.83
CA GLY A 57 -19.49 5.28 0.75
C GLY A 57 -20.52 5.37 -0.37
N GLU A 58 -19.99 5.73 -1.54
CA GLU A 58 -20.78 5.89 -2.75
C GLU A 58 -21.05 4.56 -3.45
N TRP A 59 -22.20 4.48 -4.10
CA TRP A 59 -22.71 3.33 -4.81
C TRP A 59 -23.21 3.72 -6.21
N LYS A 60 -22.98 2.87 -7.17
CA LYS A 60 -23.49 3.01 -8.53
C LYS A 60 -23.84 1.65 -9.08
N ASP A 61 -25.10 1.51 -9.56
CA ASP A 61 -25.61 0.29 -10.20
C ASP A 61 -25.29 -0.97 -9.37
N GLY A 62 -25.61 -0.93 -8.07
CA GLY A 62 -25.41 -2.03 -7.12
C GLY A 62 -23.98 -2.25 -6.66
N LYS A 63 -22.99 -1.47 -7.15
CA LYS A 63 -21.55 -1.65 -6.83
C LYS A 63 -20.97 -0.49 -6.05
N ARG A 64 -19.97 -0.76 -5.22
CA ARG A 64 -19.15 0.26 -4.56
C ARG A 64 -18.47 1.12 -5.62
N HIS A 65 -18.55 2.45 -5.45
CA HIS A 65 -18.05 3.41 -6.44
C HIS A 65 -17.64 4.71 -5.74
N GLY A 66 -16.95 5.65 -6.45
CA GLY A 66 -16.60 6.97 -5.92
C GLY A 66 -15.77 6.90 -4.64
N GLN A 67 -16.10 7.70 -3.64
CA GLN A 67 -15.40 7.72 -2.35
C GLN A 67 -16.05 6.78 -1.32
N GLY A 68 -15.22 6.04 -0.59
CA GLY A 68 -15.74 5.13 0.42
C GLY A 68 -14.69 4.60 1.39
N SER A 69 -15.17 4.02 2.48
CA SER A 69 -14.36 3.34 3.48
C SER A 69 -14.80 1.89 3.64
N TYR A 70 -13.83 0.99 3.75
CA TYR A 70 -14.05 -0.43 4.00
C TYR A 70 -13.24 -0.87 5.21
N ASN A 71 -13.90 -1.56 6.14
CA ASN A 71 -13.25 -2.22 7.26
C ASN A 71 -13.40 -3.72 7.06
N ASP A 72 -12.30 -4.45 7.03
CA ASP A 72 -12.32 -5.91 6.97
C ASP A 72 -12.43 -6.56 8.36
N SER A 73 -12.59 -7.87 8.38
CA SER A 73 -12.73 -8.69 9.60
C SER A 73 -11.48 -8.67 10.49
N ASP A 74 -10.31 -8.40 9.93
CA ASP A 74 -9.05 -8.31 10.66
C ASP A 74 -8.79 -6.91 11.23
N GLY A 75 -9.74 -5.96 11.00
CA GLY A 75 -9.67 -4.57 11.45
C GLY A 75 -8.78 -3.69 10.58
N ARG A 76 -8.34 -4.16 9.40
CA ARG A 76 -7.71 -3.31 8.39
C ARG A 76 -8.78 -2.38 7.81
N LYS A 77 -8.43 -1.11 7.62
CA LYS A 77 -9.32 -0.12 7.03
C LYS A 77 -8.71 0.43 5.74
N TYR A 78 -9.53 0.49 4.68
CA TYR A 78 -9.25 1.26 3.47
C TYR A 78 -10.17 2.46 3.40
N VAL A 79 -9.64 3.61 3.03
CA VAL A 79 -10.39 4.84 2.72
C VAL A 79 -9.84 5.40 1.41
N GLY A 80 -10.69 5.57 0.40
CA GLY A 80 -10.22 6.05 -0.90
C GLY A 80 -11.24 5.87 -2.00
N GLU A 81 -10.71 5.84 -3.22
CA GLU A 81 -11.47 5.72 -4.44
C GLU A 81 -11.90 4.27 -4.72
N TRP A 82 -13.08 4.11 -5.26
CA TRP A 82 -13.69 2.84 -5.60
C TRP A 82 -14.22 2.88 -7.04
N ASN A 83 -13.99 1.81 -7.76
CA ASN A 83 -14.54 1.64 -9.11
C ASN A 83 -15.00 0.20 -9.31
N ASP A 84 -16.24 0.02 -9.79
CA ASP A 84 -16.84 -1.30 -10.07
C ASP A 84 -16.71 -2.34 -8.95
N GLY A 85 -16.75 -1.87 -7.67
CA GLY A 85 -16.68 -2.75 -6.50
C GLY A 85 -15.26 -2.99 -5.97
N ALA A 86 -14.20 -2.50 -6.64
CA ALA A 86 -12.82 -2.61 -6.21
C ALA A 86 -12.25 -1.27 -5.73
N GLY A 87 -11.31 -1.29 -4.78
CA GLY A 87 -10.51 -0.11 -4.44
C GLY A 87 -9.56 0.19 -5.58
N GLU A 88 -9.68 1.38 -6.18
CA GLU A 88 -8.92 1.81 -7.34
C GLU A 88 -8.66 3.31 -7.30
N GLY A 89 -7.45 3.76 -7.63
CA GLY A 89 -7.06 5.16 -7.58
C GLY A 89 -6.27 5.50 -6.32
N HIS A 90 -6.49 6.67 -5.72
CA HIS A 90 -5.77 7.06 -4.50
C HIS A 90 -6.53 6.65 -3.25
N GLY A 91 -5.78 6.13 -2.28
CA GLY A 91 -6.37 5.72 -1.01
C GLY A 91 -5.38 5.59 0.15
N MET A 92 -5.94 5.41 1.31
CA MET A 92 -5.23 5.16 2.55
C MET A 92 -5.62 3.79 3.11
N ILE A 93 -4.63 2.98 3.43
CA ILE A 93 -4.81 1.70 4.13
C ILE A 93 -4.21 1.83 5.53
N THR A 94 -4.96 1.45 6.55
CA THR A 94 -4.49 1.42 7.94
C THR A 94 -4.63 0.00 8.48
N TRP A 95 -3.60 -0.52 9.11
CA TRP A 95 -3.60 -1.83 9.77
C TRP A 95 -3.72 -1.70 11.28
N THR A 96 -4.24 -2.71 11.92
CA THR A 96 -4.44 -2.76 13.39
C THR A 96 -3.14 -2.64 14.19
N ASN A 97 -2.00 -3.00 13.59
CA ASN A 97 -0.67 -2.83 14.20
C ASN A 97 -0.14 -1.39 14.13
N GLY A 98 -0.92 -0.43 13.60
CA GLY A 98 -0.54 0.98 13.47
C GLY A 98 0.21 1.35 12.19
N ASN A 99 0.49 0.39 11.32
CA ASN A 99 1.04 0.69 10.00
C ASN A 99 0.01 1.45 9.15
N LYS A 100 0.50 2.32 8.25
CA LYS A 100 -0.34 3.09 7.32
C LYS A 100 0.32 3.15 5.95
N TYR A 101 -0.49 3.08 4.91
CA TYR A 101 -0.11 3.37 3.52
C TYR A 101 -0.97 4.50 2.98
N GLU A 102 -0.38 5.37 2.19
CA GLU A 102 -1.06 6.42 1.42
C GLU A 102 -0.49 6.42 0.00
N GLY A 103 -1.33 6.24 -1.02
CA GLY A 103 -0.87 6.18 -2.40
C GLY A 103 -1.85 5.53 -3.35
N GLU A 104 -1.33 5.12 -4.51
CA GLU A 104 -2.11 4.47 -5.55
C GLU A 104 -2.45 3.03 -5.16
N VAL A 105 -3.70 2.66 -5.39
CA VAL A 105 -4.27 1.33 -5.13
C VAL A 105 -4.95 0.83 -6.39
N LYS A 106 -4.81 -0.43 -6.70
CA LYS A 106 -5.54 -1.13 -7.75
C LYS A 106 -5.94 -2.50 -7.27
N ASP A 107 -7.23 -2.83 -7.46
CA ASP A 107 -7.83 -4.10 -6.98
C ASP A 107 -7.56 -4.37 -5.48
N GLY A 108 -7.45 -3.27 -4.67
CA GLY A 108 -7.15 -3.34 -3.25
C GLY A 108 -5.67 -3.55 -2.91
N GLU A 109 -4.76 -3.59 -3.88
CA GLU A 109 -3.31 -3.71 -3.70
C GLU A 109 -2.57 -2.40 -3.92
N MET A 110 -1.46 -2.19 -3.19
CA MET A 110 -0.56 -1.04 -3.36
C MET A 110 0.15 -1.12 -4.71
N VAL A 111 0.00 -0.06 -5.53
CA VAL A 111 0.66 0.06 -6.84
C VAL A 111 1.19 1.48 -7.03
N GLY A 112 1.91 1.75 -8.14
CA GLY A 112 2.33 3.10 -8.52
C GLY A 112 3.09 3.81 -7.41
N GLN A 113 2.80 5.10 -7.19
CA GLN A 113 3.46 5.91 -6.18
C GLN A 113 2.72 5.83 -4.83
N GLY A 114 3.49 5.69 -3.75
CA GLY A 114 2.92 5.67 -2.41
C GLY A 114 3.92 5.84 -1.29
N THR A 115 3.37 6.08 -0.10
CA THR A 115 4.15 6.19 1.13
C THR A 115 3.63 5.19 2.16
N PHE A 116 4.53 4.40 2.69
CA PHE A 116 4.25 3.50 3.80
C PHE A 116 4.90 4.02 5.09
N TYR A 117 4.13 4.06 6.14
CA TYR A 117 4.57 4.43 7.48
C TYR A 117 4.46 3.19 8.36
N TRP A 118 5.57 2.75 8.92
CA TRP A 118 5.58 1.70 9.93
C TRP A 118 5.25 2.28 11.31
N PHE A 119 4.66 1.47 12.16
CA PHE A 119 4.29 1.86 13.54
C PHE A 119 5.49 2.26 14.39
N ASP A 120 6.68 1.73 14.07
CA ASP A 120 7.96 2.03 14.74
C ASP A 120 8.62 3.34 14.27
N GLY A 121 8.00 4.05 13.31
CA GLY A 121 8.43 5.34 12.80
C GLY A 121 9.26 5.29 11.52
N ASP A 122 9.59 4.11 11.01
CA ASP A 122 10.21 3.97 9.70
C ASP A 122 9.25 4.45 8.59
N LYS A 123 9.80 4.88 7.46
CA LYS A 123 9.02 5.37 6.32
C LYS A 123 9.62 4.95 5.00
N TYR A 124 8.78 4.54 4.07
CA TYR A 124 9.15 4.38 2.65
C TYR A 124 8.28 5.27 1.78
N THR A 125 8.88 5.95 0.81
CA THR A 125 8.19 6.69 -0.25
C THR A 125 8.77 6.29 -1.59
N GLY A 126 7.94 5.86 -2.53
CA GLY A 126 8.40 5.42 -3.85
C GLY A 126 7.41 4.53 -4.57
N GLU A 127 7.92 3.80 -5.54
CA GLU A 127 7.13 2.94 -6.40
C GLU A 127 6.74 1.62 -5.73
N TYR A 128 5.53 1.16 -6.04
CA TYR A 128 4.97 -0.13 -5.65
C TYR A 128 4.53 -0.93 -6.87
N LYS A 129 4.69 -2.24 -6.79
CA LYS A 129 4.18 -3.21 -7.75
C LYS A 129 3.74 -4.46 -7.00
N ASP A 130 2.51 -4.92 -7.26
CA ASP A 130 1.94 -6.13 -6.64
C ASP A 130 2.13 -6.13 -5.11
N GLY A 131 1.78 -5.01 -4.45
CA GLY A 131 1.90 -4.79 -3.00
C GLY A 131 3.32 -4.65 -2.47
N LYS A 132 4.37 -4.65 -3.32
CA LYS A 132 5.78 -4.65 -2.90
C LYS A 132 6.50 -3.38 -3.37
N ARG A 133 7.46 -2.88 -2.56
CA ARG A 133 8.37 -1.81 -2.96
C ARG A 133 9.10 -2.21 -4.24
N HIS A 134 9.07 -1.32 -5.25
CA HIS A 134 9.65 -1.56 -6.57
C HIS A 134 10.22 -0.25 -7.13
N GLY A 135 10.92 -0.29 -8.30
CA GLY A 135 11.38 0.91 -8.98
C GLY A 135 12.24 1.82 -8.11
N GLN A 136 11.99 3.12 -8.15
CA GLN A 136 12.71 4.11 -7.35
C GLN A 136 11.99 4.37 -6.02
N GLY A 137 12.78 4.53 -4.94
CA GLY A 137 12.19 4.86 -3.65
C GLY A 137 13.20 5.22 -2.58
N THR A 138 12.69 5.91 -1.57
CA THR A 138 13.43 6.36 -0.40
C THR A 138 12.91 5.66 0.84
N TYR A 139 13.79 5.03 1.59
CA TYR A 139 13.50 4.46 2.91
C TYR A 139 14.23 5.27 3.97
N ILE A 140 13.52 5.71 4.99
CA ILE A 140 14.04 6.48 6.11
C ILE A 140 13.73 5.69 7.39
N HIS A 141 14.79 5.34 8.12
CA HIS A 141 14.68 4.76 9.46
C HIS A 141 14.31 5.83 10.48
N LEU A 142 13.65 5.44 11.56
CA LEU A 142 13.32 6.33 12.68
C LEU A 142 14.56 7.07 13.23
N ASP A 143 15.72 6.41 13.24
CA ASP A 143 16.98 7.00 13.69
C ASP A 143 17.63 7.96 12.68
N GLY A 144 17.02 8.18 11.52
CA GLY A 144 17.47 9.10 10.48
C GLY A 144 18.39 8.49 9.43
N ARG A 145 18.79 7.21 9.52
CA ARG A 145 19.46 6.52 8.42
C ARG A 145 18.54 6.47 7.20
N LYS A 146 19.10 6.63 6.00
CA LYS A 146 18.31 6.74 4.77
C LYS A 146 18.91 5.90 3.64
N TYR A 147 18.06 5.24 2.88
CA TYR A 147 18.38 4.68 1.58
C TYR A 147 17.56 5.38 0.49
N GLU A 148 18.23 5.75 -0.59
CA GLU A 148 17.62 6.31 -1.80
C GLU A 148 18.11 5.51 -3.01
N GLY A 149 17.22 4.93 -3.79
CA GLY A 149 17.63 4.16 -4.96
C GLY A 149 16.62 3.13 -5.41
N GLN A 150 17.14 2.12 -6.10
CA GLN A 150 16.34 1.11 -6.77
C GLN A 150 15.89 -0.01 -5.83
N TRP A 151 14.67 -0.47 -6.05
CA TRP A 151 14.00 -1.55 -5.34
C TRP A 151 13.47 -2.59 -6.31
N LYS A 152 13.50 -3.84 -5.91
CA LYS A 152 12.90 -4.95 -6.64
C LYS A 152 12.30 -5.94 -5.66
N ASP A 153 11.02 -6.27 -5.84
CA ASP A 153 10.28 -7.27 -5.04
C ASP A 153 10.47 -7.10 -3.52
N GLY A 154 10.39 -5.83 -3.05
CA GLY A 154 10.50 -5.45 -1.64
C GLY A 154 11.92 -5.30 -1.12
N LYS A 155 12.97 -5.57 -1.93
CA LYS A 155 14.38 -5.50 -1.53
C LYS A 155 15.11 -4.38 -2.25
N ILE A 156 16.11 -3.80 -1.60
CA ILE A 156 17.10 -2.92 -2.22
C ILE A 156 17.85 -3.71 -3.29
N ASN A 157 17.83 -3.21 -4.53
CA ASN A 157 18.45 -3.89 -5.67
C ASN A 157 18.73 -2.89 -6.79
N GLY A 158 19.96 -2.85 -7.33
CA GLY A 158 20.38 -1.89 -8.36
C GLY A 158 21.17 -0.73 -7.77
N GLN A 159 21.10 0.44 -8.37
CA GLN A 159 21.83 1.64 -7.94
C GLN A 159 21.13 2.31 -6.75
N GLY A 160 21.92 2.79 -5.79
CA GLY A 160 21.39 3.57 -4.67
C GLY A 160 22.43 4.07 -3.70
N THR A 161 21.99 5.00 -2.85
CA THR A 161 22.79 5.63 -1.81
C THR A 161 22.21 5.28 -0.45
N TYR A 162 23.06 4.80 0.44
CA TYR A 162 22.74 4.64 1.86
C TYR A 162 23.51 5.69 2.68
N THR A 163 22.79 6.48 3.45
CA THR A 163 23.34 7.55 4.29
C THR A 163 23.15 7.18 5.77
N TYR A 164 24.21 7.23 6.52
CA TYR A 164 24.22 7.04 7.97
C TYR A 164 23.95 8.37 8.70
N THR A 165 23.52 8.32 9.94
CA THR A 165 23.21 9.50 10.78
C THR A 165 24.42 10.37 11.05
N ASP A 166 25.61 9.81 11.03
CA ASP A 166 26.90 10.51 11.24
C ASP A 166 27.50 11.10 9.95
N GLY A 167 26.77 11.06 8.84
CA GLY A 167 27.19 11.61 7.56
C GLY A 167 27.98 10.64 6.66
N ARG A 168 28.41 9.49 7.16
CA ARG A 168 28.98 8.42 6.30
C ARG A 168 27.94 8.00 5.26
N LYS A 169 28.39 7.65 4.08
CA LYS A 169 27.50 7.13 3.03
C LYS A 169 28.17 6.12 2.14
N TYR A 170 27.35 5.28 1.53
CA TYR A 170 27.72 4.41 0.44
C TYR A 170 26.89 4.75 -0.80
N GLU A 171 27.54 4.92 -1.94
CA GLU A 171 26.92 5.13 -3.25
C GLU A 171 27.35 4.02 -4.18
N GLY A 172 26.43 3.25 -4.76
CA GLY A 172 26.80 2.18 -5.68
C GLY A 172 25.71 1.14 -5.89
N HIS A 173 26.17 -0.05 -6.29
CA HIS A 173 25.30 -1.16 -6.62
C HIS A 173 24.91 -1.97 -5.37
N TRP A 174 23.67 -2.44 -5.41
CA TRP A 174 23.06 -3.29 -4.38
C TRP A 174 22.47 -4.54 -5.01
N LYS A 175 22.58 -5.65 -4.33
CA LYS A 175 21.91 -6.89 -4.70
C LYS A 175 21.38 -7.57 -3.45
N ASP A 176 20.06 -7.84 -3.40
CA ASP A 176 19.37 -8.46 -2.26
C ASP A 176 19.73 -7.79 -0.92
N ALA A 177 19.66 -6.43 -0.89
CA ALA A 177 19.98 -5.58 0.27
C ALA A 177 21.45 -5.67 0.74
N LYS A 178 22.38 -6.13 -0.10
CA LYS A 178 23.83 -6.16 0.20
C LYS A 178 24.59 -5.34 -0.84
N LEU A 179 25.68 -4.69 -0.40
CA LEU A 179 26.61 -4.00 -1.29
C LEU A 179 27.20 -4.98 -2.29
N TYR A 180 27.15 -4.62 -3.58
CA TYR A 180 27.60 -5.48 -4.68
C TYR A 180 28.13 -4.63 -5.85
N GLY A 181 29.15 -5.15 -6.57
CA GLY A 181 29.70 -4.45 -7.74
C GLY A 181 30.52 -3.21 -7.37
N GLN A 182 30.54 -2.22 -8.26
CA GLN A 182 31.27 -0.98 -8.04
C GLN A 182 30.51 -0.05 -7.10
N GLY A 183 31.24 0.64 -6.22
CA GLY A 183 30.67 1.63 -5.32
C GLY A 183 31.74 2.45 -4.60
N VAL A 184 31.27 3.55 -4.01
CA VAL A 184 32.08 4.47 -3.24
C VAL A 184 31.54 4.53 -1.81
N TYR A 185 32.38 4.26 -0.85
CA TYR A 185 32.10 4.54 0.56
C TYR A 185 32.79 5.85 0.93
N ILE A 186 32.05 6.72 1.60
CA ILE A 186 32.54 8.00 2.12
C ILE A 186 32.46 7.91 3.64
N GLY A 187 33.60 7.99 4.29
CA GLY A 187 33.74 7.91 5.74
C GLY A 187 33.41 9.21 6.45
N PHE A 188 33.52 9.19 7.78
CA PHE A 188 33.12 10.30 8.65
C PHE A 188 33.94 11.59 8.44
N TYR A 189 35.25 11.46 8.11
CA TYR A 189 36.14 12.59 7.83
C TYR A 189 36.23 12.93 6.34
N GLY A 190 35.34 12.36 5.49
CA GLY A 190 35.32 12.59 4.06
C GLY A 190 36.27 11.70 3.25
N GLU A 191 36.95 10.75 3.89
CA GLU A 191 37.79 9.77 3.21
C GLU A 191 36.94 8.92 2.26
N LYS A 192 37.45 8.66 1.03
CA LYS A 192 36.74 7.90 0.01
C LYS A 192 37.43 6.55 -0.24
N TYR A 193 36.60 5.51 -0.30
CA TYR A 193 36.99 4.15 -0.66
C TYR A 193 36.21 3.72 -1.88
N GLU A 194 36.83 3.77 -3.05
CA GLU A 194 36.22 3.36 -4.30
C GLU A 194 36.70 1.97 -4.71
N GLY A 195 35.80 1.09 -5.12
CA GLY A 195 36.16 -0.24 -5.56
C GLY A 195 35.01 -1.24 -5.65
N LYS A 196 35.39 -2.52 -5.70
CA LYS A 196 34.43 -3.62 -5.83
C LYS A 196 33.96 -4.10 -4.46
N TRP A 197 32.66 -4.40 -4.40
CA TRP A 197 31.99 -4.94 -3.22
C TRP A 197 31.32 -6.28 -3.56
N LYS A 198 31.39 -7.23 -2.67
CA LYS A 198 30.74 -8.53 -2.82
C LYS A 198 30.17 -8.97 -1.48
N HIS A 199 28.86 -9.21 -1.44
CA HIS A 199 28.12 -9.59 -0.23
C HIS A 199 28.31 -8.63 0.97
N GLY A 200 28.50 -7.32 0.72
CA GLY A 200 28.74 -6.32 1.74
C GLY A 200 30.22 -6.17 2.17
N ILE A 201 31.13 -6.93 1.56
CA ILE A 201 32.57 -6.89 1.86
C ILE A 201 33.30 -6.13 0.74
N TYR A 202 34.19 -5.23 1.11
CA TYR A 202 35.05 -4.50 0.19
C TYR A 202 36.16 -5.42 -0.37
N HIS A 203 36.35 -5.39 -1.69
CA HIS A 203 37.36 -6.16 -2.44
C HIS A 203 38.22 -5.25 -3.32
N GLY A 204 38.52 -4.04 -2.88
CA GLY A 204 39.40 -3.11 -3.59
C GLY A 204 40.81 -3.02 -2.96
N ASN A 205 41.72 -2.35 -3.67
CA ASN A 205 42.95 -1.88 -3.05
C ASN A 205 42.62 -0.67 -2.16
N TRP A 206 43.30 -0.55 -1.01
CA TRP A 206 43.12 0.54 -0.07
C TRP A 206 43.84 1.80 -0.59
N ASP A 207 43.36 2.40 -1.68
CA ASP A 207 43.80 3.74 -2.08
C ASP A 207 42.97 4.76 -1.32
N ILE A 208 43.50 5.28 -0.18
CA ILE A 208 42.85 6.30 0.63
C ILE A 208 43.15 7.66 -0.02
N HIS A 209 42.16 8.29 -0.61
CA HIS A 209 42.27 9.68 -1.06
C HIS A 209 41.66 10.59 0.01
N PHE A 210 42.48 11.41 0.66
CA PHE A 210 42.05 12.54 1.46
C PHE A 210 41.97 13.77 0.55
N TYR A 211 40.84 14.46 0.54
CA TYR A 211 40.65 15.75 -0.13
C TYR A 211 40.46 16.83 0.90
#